data_7bf085949124ecac2ba49fcccccac839
#
_entry.id   7bf085949124ecac2ba49fcccccac839
#
_cell.length_a   1.000
_cell.length_b   1.000
_cell.length_c   1.000
_cell.angle_alpha   90.00
_cell.angle_beta   90.00
_cell.angle_gamma   90.00
#
_symmetry.space_group_name_H-M   'P 1'
#
loop_
_entity.id
_entity.type
_entity.pdbx_description
1 polymer ?
#
loop_
_entity_poly.entity_id
_entity_poly.type
_entity_poly.pdbx_seq_one_letter_code
_entity_poly.pdbx_strand_id
1 'polypeptide(L)'
;MIDVEHVTKSYGPIEALRDVSFSIASGEIVGLLGPNGAGKTTTIRILTGSLQPDDGTVTVNGVDVLEHTRQVQEQIGYLPETAPLYRELTVQGYLGMMAELRDIPEEERRAYISEAVYATGLAEHLTRPIGELSKGFRQRVGLAQAILHKPRLLILDEPTIGLDPTQVAEVRRLIRRLSRRSTVLLSTHILSEVEALCDRVLILINGRMRADAQLSELASTSDAILVLNEETADVDRRLLSLGQVEGVEVVSGADGSRERLAFPTYRVLAADRQADLCPAIYDLARNEGWPLRELRQDARTLESVFNELATTS
;
A
#
# COMPACT_ATOMS: atom_id res chain seq x y z
N MET A 1 16.76 3.98 -4.31
CA MET A 1 16.34 2.88 -5.24
C MET A 1 15.49 3.40 -6.37
N ILE A 2 14.37 4.04 -6.08
CA ILE A 2 13.52 4.76 -7.04
C ILE A 2 13.52 6.23 -6.64
N ASP A 3 13.65 7.12 -7.61
CA ASP A 3 13.47 8.56 -7.43
C ASP A 3 12.58 9.09 -8.55
N VAL A 4 11.49 9.77 -8.15
CA VAL A 4 10.48 10.37 -9.03
C VAL A 4 10.42 11.85 -8.70
N GLU A 5 10.67 12.72 -9.66
CA GLU A 5 10.74 14.16 -9.46
C GLU A 5 9.83 14.89 -10.44
N HIS A 6 8.84 15.60 -9.90
CA HIS A 6 7.95 16.51 -10.64
C HIS A 6 7.23 15.88 -11.84
N VAL A 7 6.90 14.59 -11.75
CA VAL A 7 6.30 13.85 -12.87
C VAL A 7 4.87 14.31 -13.13
N THR A 8 4.63 14.69 -14.39
CA THR A 8 3.31 15.07 -14.91
C THR A 8 2.95 14.20 -16.11
N LYS A 9 1.68 13.81 -16.21
CA LYS A 9 1.16 13.05 -17.36
C LYS A 9 -0.28 13.37 -17.66
N SER A 10 -0.56 13.71 -18.92
CA SER A 10 -1.92 13.98 -19.42
C SER A 10 -2.32 13.03 -20.55
N TYR A 11 -3.57 12.70 -20.61
CA TYR A 11 -4.23 12.00 -21.72
C TYR A 11 -5.34 12.91 -22.29
N GLY A 12 -4.99 13.70 -23.30
CA GLY A 12 -5.87 14.76 -23.80
C GLY A 12 -6.20 15.76 -22.68
N PRO A 13 -7.49 15.98 -22.35
CA PRO A 13 -7.88 16.93 -21.28
C PRO A 13 -7.72 16.39 -19.86
N ILE A 14 -7.39 15.10 -19.70
CA ILE A 14 -7.30 14.44 -18.39
C ILE A 14 -5.86 14.44 -17.92
N GLU A 15 -5.55 15.20 -16.87
CA GLU A 15 -4.27 15.10 -16.16
C GLU A 15 -4.30 13.90 -15.22
N ALA A 16 -3.61 12.84 -15.62
CA ALA A 16 -3.52 11.61 -14.83
C ALA A 16 -2.50 11.70 -13.70
N LEU A 17 -1.44 12.50 -13.87
CA LEU A 17 -0.44 12.81 -12.84
C LEU A 17 -0.14 14.32 -12.88
N ARG A 18 -0.02 14.92 -11.68
CA ARG A 18 0.13 16.35 -11.47
C ARG A 18 1.24 16.60 -10.48
N ASP A 19 2.45 16.84 -10.97
CA ASP A 19 3.61 17.19 -10.13
C ASP A 19 3.86 16.15 -9.03
N VAL A 20 3.98 14.88 -9.44
CA VAL A 20 4.17 13.75 -8.50
C VAL A 20 5.66 13.57 -8.23
N SER A 21 6.03 13.63 -6.95
CA SER A 21 7.39 13.41 -6.48
C SER A 21 7.40 12.47 -5.28
N PHE A 22 8.28 11.47 -5.29
CA PHE A 22 8.55 10.57 -4.15
C PHE A 22 9.85 9.79 -4.39
N SER A 23 10.41 9.23 -3.34
CA SER A 23 11.54 8.30 -3.43
C SER A 23 11.26 7.01 -2.68
N ILE A 24 11.89 5.90 -3.09
CA ILE A 24 11.79 4.61 -2.40
C ILE A 24 13.22 4.11 -2.15
N ALA A 25 13.53 3.78 -0.90
CA ALA A 25 14.82 3.21 -0.52
C ALA A 25 14.91 1.71 -0.84
N SER A 26 16.13 1.16 -0.87
CA SER A 26 16.32 -0.27 -1.07
C SER A 26 15.84 -1.08 0.13
N GLY A 27 15.10 -2.18 -0.12
CA GLY A 27 14.62 -3.10 0.91
C GLY A 27 13.26 -2.74 1.52
N GLU A 28 12.64 -1.62 1.10
CA GLU A 28 11.30 -1.23 1.56
C GLU A 28 10.20 -2.04 0.84
N ILE A 29 9.07 -2.23 1.55
CA ILE A 29 7.79 -2.62 0.94
C ILE A 29 6.88 -1.40 0.99
N VAL A 30 6.66 -0.80 -0.17
CA VAL A 30 5.89 0.44 -0.29
C VAL A 30 4.57 0.17 -1.02
N GLY A 31 3.48 0.62 -0.43
CA GLY A 31 2.14 0.57 -1.02
C GLY A 31 1.82 1.88 -1.75
N LEU A 32 1.48 1.81 -3.04
CA LEU A 32 0.89 2.92 -3.79
C LEU A 32 -0.63 2.80 -3.72
N LEU A 33 -1.23 3.50 -2.77
CA LEU A 33 -2.66 3.44 -2.45
C LEU A 33 -3.42 4.57 -3.16
N GLY A 34 -4.59 4.27 -3.66
CA GLY A 34 -5.47 5.28 -4.24
C GLY A 34 -6.70 4.68 -4.89
N PRO A 35 -7.78 5.45 -5.10
CA PRO A 35 -8.97 4.98 -5.79
C PRO A 35 -8.68 4.66 -7.27
N ASN A 36 -9.64 4.05 -7.94
CA ASN A 36 -9.55 3.83 -9.37
C ASN A 36 -9.49 5.19 -10.11
N GLY A 37 -8.58 5.30 -11.08
CA GLY A 37 -8.34 6.55 -11.80
C GLY A 37 -7.41 7.55 -11.06
N ALA A 38 -6.88 7.21 -9.89
CA ALA A 38 -5.96 8.10 -9.14
C ALA A 38 -4.61 8.35 -9.82
N GLY A 39 -4.23 7.53 -10.82
CA GLY A 39 -2.94 7.63 -11.52
C GLY A 39 -1.95 6.51 -11.19
N LYS A 40 -2.31 5.52 -10.35
CA LYS A 40 -1.42 4.41 -9.93
C LYS A 40 -0.78 3.66 -11.11
N THR A 41 -1.61 3.13 -12.02
CA THR A 41 -1.13 2.41 -13.20
C THR A 41 -0.31 3.30 -14.14
N THR A 42 -0.65 4.60 -14.24
CA THR A 42 0.15 5.57 -15.01
C THR A 42 1.53 5.73 -14.40
N THR A 43 1.62 5.89 -13.08
CA THR A 43 2.89 5.95 -12.35
C THR A 43 3.71 4.68 -12.59
N ILE A 44 3.11 3.51 -12.45
CA ILE A 44 3.78 2.22 -12.69
C ILE A 44 4.30 2.09 -14.12
N ARG A 45 3.50 2.49 -15.12
CA ARG A 45 3.92 2.44 -16.53
C ARG A 45 5.12 3.35 -16.81
N ILE A 46 5.18 4.50 -16.16
CA ILE A 46 6.33 5.40 -16.27
C ILE A 46 7.55 4.77 -15.60
N LEU A 47 7.42 4.25 -14.39
CA LEU A 47 8.50 3.56 -13.66
C LEU A 47 9.08 2.36 -14.43
N THR A 48 8.24 1.65 -15.17
CA THR A 48 8.66 0.49 -16.00
C THR A 48 9.15 0.87 -17.40
N GLY A 49 9.20 2.17 -17.72
CA GLY A 49 9.58 2.65 -19.04
C GLY A 49 8.60 2.31 -20.16
N SER A 50 7.38 1.90 -19.80
CA SER A 50 6.31 1.59 -20.78
C SER A 50 5.52 2.81 -21.22
N LEU A 51 5.73 3.94 -20.57
CA LEU A 51 5.08 5.22 -20.83
C LEU A 51 6.04 6.37 -20.53
N GLN A 52 6.09 7.34 -21.43
CA GLN A 52 6.86 8.56 -21.21
C GLN A 52 6.00 9.58 -20.43
N PRO A 53 6.53 10.23 -19.37
CA PRO A 53 5.88 11.39 -18.76
C PRO A 53 5.89 12.58 -19.72
N ASP A 54 5.06 13.58 -19.46
CA ASP A 54 5.06 14.84 -20.22
C ASP A 54 6.12 15.81 -19.66
N ASP A 55 6.39 15.72 -18.35
CA ASP A 55 7.42 16.46 -17.63
C ASP A 55 7.91 15.68 -16.41
N GLY A 56 9.07 16.08 -15.88
CA GLY A 56 9.70 15.43 -14.72
C GLY A 56 10.66 14.30 -15.08
N THR A 57 11.32 13.77 -14.06
CA THR A 57 12.35 12.73 -14.20
C THR A 57 12.05 11.51 -13.34
N VAL A 58 12.49 10.36 -13.82
CA VAL A 58 12.37 9.09 -13.08
C VAL A 58 13.66 8.31 -13.19
N THR A 59 14.24 7.95 -12.06
CA THR A 59 15.42 7.09 -12.01
C THR A 59 15.20 5.83 -11.19
N VAL A 60 15.86 4.76 -11.60
CA VAL A 60 15.93 3.49 -10.84
C VAL A 60 17.41 3.16 -10.63
N ASN A 61 17.83 3.08 -9.37
CA ASN A 61 19.25 2.93 -9.00
C ASN A 61 20.18 4.00 -9.63
N GLY A 62 19.67 5.23 -9.76
CA GLY A 62 20.41 6.33 -10.38
C GLY A 62 20.50 6.27 -11.91
N VAL A 63 19.78 5.34 -12.56
CA VAL A 63 19.69 5.20 -14.01
C VAL A 63 18.38 5.81 -14.49
N ASP A 64 18.44 6.76 -15.43
CA ASP A 64 17.25 7.36 -16.01
C ASP A 64 16.44 6.32 -16.80
N VAL A 65 15.13 6.28 -16.50
CA VAL A 65 14.20 5.27 -17.07
C VAL A 65 13.98 5.49 -18.57
N LEU A 66 14.00 6.72 -19.05
CA LEU A 66 13.72 7.04 -20.44
C LEU A 66 14.95 6.88 -21.32
N GLU A 67 16.11 7.38 -20.84
CA GLU A 67 17.37 7.31 -21.58
C GLU A 67 17.89 5.87 -21.66
N HIS A 68 17.70 5.07 -20.61
CA HIS A 68 18.26 3.74 -20.47
C HIS A 68 17.18 2.68 -20.12
N THR A 69 16.03 2.74 -20.81
CA THR A 69 14.85 1.91 -20.54
C THR A 69 15.17 0.42 -20.40
N ARG A 70 15.97 -0.14 -21.33
CA ARG A 70 16.30 -1.59 -21.29
C ARG A 70 17.11 -1.94 -20.04
N GLN A 71 18.11 -1.14 -19.69
CA GLN A 71 18.96 -1.35 -18.51
C GLN A 71 18.12 -1.28 -17.21
N VAL A 72 17.13 -0.41 -17.15
CA VAL A 72 16.20 -0.31 -16.04
C VAL A 72 15.27 -1.53 -15.99
N GLN A 73 14.71 -1.94 -17.14
CA GLN A 73 13.83 -3.11 -17.23
C GLN A 73 14.53 -4.43 -16.85
N GLU A 74 15.82 -4.55 -17.06
CA GLU A 74 16.63 -5.70 -16.61
C GLU A 74 16.69 -5.81 -15.07
N GLN A 75 16.52 -4.69 -14.37
CA GLN A 75 16.53 -4.63 -12.89
C GLN A 75 15.14 -4.79 -12.26
N ILE A 76 14.07 -4.70 -13.07
CA ILE A 76 12.68 -4.68 -12.61
C ILE A 76 11.98 -6.00 -12.92
N GLY A 77 11.38 -6.60 -11.90
CA GLY A 77 10.34 -7.60 -12.07
C GLY A 77 8.98 -6.92 -12.07
N TYR A 78 8.21 -7.05 -13.13
CA TYR A 78 6.92 -6.41 -13.25
C TYR A 78 5.78 -7.41 -13.41
N LEU A 79 4.76 -7.24 -12.56
CA LEU A 79 3.46 -7.91 -12.68
C LEU A 79 2.40 -6.85 -12.94
N PRO A 80 1.86 -6.72 -14.15
CA PRO A 80 0.71 -5.85 -14.42
C PRO A 80 -0.57 -6.43 -13.83
N GLU A 81 -1.60 -5.61 -13.61
CA GLU A 81 -2.93 -5.99 -13.12
C GLU A 81 -3.50 -7.19 -13.90
N THR A 82 -3.38 -7.17 -15.21
CA THR A 82 -3.70 -8.31 -16.07
C THR A 82 -2.40 -8.85 -16.67
N ALA A 83 -1.90 -9.96 -16.14
CA ALA A 83 -0.70 -10.59 -16.66
C ALA A 83 -0.93 -11.07 -18.10
N PRO A 84 -0.10 -10.66 -19.08
CA PRO A 84 -0.21 -11.06 -20.49
C PRO A 84 0.34 -12.49 -20.68
N LEU A 85 -0.44 -13.48 -20.25
CA LEU A 85 -0.03 -14.88 -20.32
C LEU A 85 -0.49 -15.54 -21.63
N TYR A 86 0.39 -16.34 -22.24
CA TYR A 86 0.05 -17.19 -23.38
C TYR A 86 -0.67 -18.44 -22.89
N ARG A 87 -1.99 -18.47 -23.02
CA ARG A 87 -2.86 -19.49 -22.40
C ARG A 87 -2.64 -20.90 -22.98
N GLU A 88 -2.15 -20.97 -24.19
CA GLU A 88 -1.88 -22.21 -24.94
C GLU A 88 -0.59 -22.89 -24.48
N LEU A 89 0.33 -22.12 -23.90
CA LEU A 89 1.60 -22.65 -23.41
C LEU A 89 1.41 -23.34 -22.05
N THR A 90 2.21 -24.38 -21.82
CA THR A 90 2.38 -24.91 -20.47
C THR A 90 3.14 -23.91 -19.59
N VAL A 91 3.00 -24.03 -18.27
CA VAL A 91 3.75 -23.17 -17.32
C VAL A 91 5.25 -23.25 -17.60
N GLN A 92 5.79 -24.46 -17.79
CA GLN A 92 7.21 -24.64 -18.10
C GLN A 92 7.60 -24.02 -19.44
N GLY A 93 6.78 -24.20 -20.48
CA GLY A 93 7.04 -23.63 -21.80
C GLY A 93 7.04 -22.10 -21.77
N TYR A 94 6.08 -21.51 -21.05
CA TYR A 94 6.00 -20.06 -20.86
C TYR A 94 7.22 -19.50 -20.10
N LEU A 95 7.58 -20.11 -18.96
CA LEU A 95 8.73 -19.65 -18.18
C LEU A 95 10.06 -19.85 -18.93
N GLY A 96 10.16 -20.92 -19.75
CA GLY A 96 11.30 -21.13 -20.64
C GLY A 96 11.45 -20.00 -21.66
N MET A 97 10.35 -19.66 -22.34
CA MET A 97 10.31 -18.53 -23.27
C MET A 97 10.67 -17.22 -22.58
N MET A 98 10.13 -16.95 -21.38
CA MET A 98 10.45 -15.75 -20.63
C MET A 98 11.91 -15.68 -20.19
N ALA A 99 12.53 -16.82 -19.84
CA ALA A 99 13.95 -16.91 -19.52
C ALA A 99 14.83 -16.56 -20.73
N GLU A 100 14.42 -16.99 -21.92
CA GLU A 100 15.07 -16.65 -23.17
C GLU A 100 14.97 -15.15 -23.50
N LEU A 101 13.76 -14.58 -23.41
CA LEU A 101 13.50 -13.15 -23.62
C LEU A 101 14.22 -12.23 -22.62
N ARG A 102 14.60 -12.78 -21.45
CA ARG A 102 15.40 -12.09 -20.42
C ARG A 102 16.90 -12.32 -20.57
N ASP A 103 17.34 -12.90 -21.68
CA ASP A 103 18.75 -13.20 -21.98
C ASP A 103 19.43 -14.04 -20.86
N ILE A 104 18.66 -14.87 -20.13
CA ILE A 104 19.25 -15.78 -19.12
C ILE A 104 20.06 -16.87 -19.88
N PRO A 105 21.35 -17.08 -19.53
CA PRO A 105 22.19 -18.09 -20.16
C PRO A 105 21.54 -19.47 -20.13
N GLU A 106 21.64 -20.23 -21.21
CA GLU A 106 20.95 -21.51 -21.38
C GLU A 106 21.28 -22.49 -20.24
N GLU A 107 22.52 -22.54 -19.82
CA GLU A 107 23.00 -23.37 -18.71
C GLU A 107 22.40 -23.00 -17.35
N GLU A 108 21.96 -21.75 -17.16
CA GLU A 108 21.37 -21.24 -15.92
C GLU A 108 19.83 -21.28 -15.93
N ARG A 109 19.18 -21.32 -17.09
CA ARG A 109 17.71 -21.21 -17.25
C ARG A 109 16.98 -22.21 -16.36
N ARG A 110 17.46 -23.48 -16.32
CA ARG A 110 16.81 -24.50 -15.50
C ARG A 110 16.84 -24.17 -14.01
N ALA A 111 17.92 -23.63 -13.51
CA ALA A 111 18.05 -23.25 -12.10
C ALA A 111 17.13 -22.06 -11.77
N TYR A 112 17.10 -21.03 -12.62
CA TYR A 112 16.26 -19.85 -12.45
C TYR A 112 14.77 -20.19 -12.50
N ILE A 113 14.35 -21.01 -13.47
CA ILE A 113 12.96 -21.50 -13.58
C ILE A 113 12.58 -22.31 -12.35
N SER A 114 13.45 -23.24 -11.91
CA SER A 114 13.19 -24.07 -10.74
C SER A 114 13.01 -23.22 -9.47
N GLU A 115 13.85 -22.22 -9.26
CA GLU A 115 13.75 -21.30 -8.12
C GLU A 115 12.44 -20.49 -8.16
N ALA A 116 12.07 -19.93 -9.31
CA ALA A 116 10.84 -19.19 -9.50
C ALA A 116 9.59 -20.07 -9.27
N VAL A 117 9.59 -21.27 -9.82
CA VAL A 117 8.52 -22.28 -9.67
C VAL A 117 8.35 -22.69 -8.20
N TYR A 118 9.45 -22.96 -7.52
CA TYR A 118 9.41 -23.30 -6.09
C TYR A 118 8.90 -22.13 -5.24
N ALA A 119 9.42 -20.92 -5.49
CA ALA A 119 9.00 -19.72 -4.76
C ALA A 119 7.50 -19.45 -4.89
N THR A 120 6.91 -19.71 -6.07
CA THR A 120 5.50 -19.43 -6.38
C THR A 120 4.56 -20.61 -6.16
N GLY A 121 5.08 -21.80 -5.80
CA GLY A 121 4.28 -22.99 -5.56
C GLY A 121 3.63 -23.56 -6.82
N LEU A 122 4.35 -23.54 -7.96
CA LEU A 122 3.85 -24.01 -9.26
C LEU A 122 4.37 -25.41 -9.65
N ALA A 123 5.09 -26.11 -8.78
CA ALA A 123 5.77 -27.36 -9.11
C ALA A 123 4.83 -28.44 -9.70
N GLU A 124 3.62 -28.58 -9.16
CA GLU A 124 2.64 -29.57 -9.61
C GLU A 124 1.88 -29.16 -10.89
N HIS A 125 2.12 -27.95 -11.39
CA HIS A 125 1.40 -27.38 -12.53
C HIS A 125 2.27 -27.13 -13.76
N LEU A 126 3.55 -27.52 -13.75
CA LEU A 126 4.53 -27.22 -14.80
C LEU A 126 4.11 -27.67 -16.21
N THR A 127 3.48 -28.83 -16.31
CA THR A 127 3.06 -29.40 -17.59
C THR A 127 1.65 -29.03 -18.02
N ARG A 128 0.91 -28.27 -17.17
CA ARG A 128 -0.45 -27.86 -17.49
C ARG A 128 -0.46 -26.62 -18.37
N PRO A 129 -1.36 -26.54 -19.36
CA PRO A 129 -1.64 -25.31 -20.08
C PRO A 129 -2.09 -24.19 -19.11
N ILE A 130 -1.59 -22.97 -19.32
CA ILE A 130 -1.91 -21.82 -18.46
C ILE A 130 -3.41 -21.50 -18.49
N GLY A 131 -4.07 -21.74 -19.65
CA GLY A 131 -5.51 -21.53 -19.80
C GLY A 131 -6.37 -22.39 -18.86
N GLU A 132 -5.89 -23.58 -18.46
CA GLU A 132 -6.59 -24.51 -17.57
C GLU A 132 -6.40 -24.20 -16.08
N LEU A 133 -5.52 -23.27 -15.75
CA LEU A 133 -5.25 -22.87 -14.37
C LEU A 133 -6.35 -21.97 -13.80
N SER A 134 -6.58 -22.05 -12.49
CA SER A 134 -7.41 -21.07 -11.79
C SER A 134 -6.81 -19.67 -11.89
N LYS A 135 -7.62 -18.64 -11.61
CA LYS A 135 -7.12 -17.25 -11.60
C LYS A 135 -5.91 -17.07 -10.67
N GLY A 136 -5.95 -17.67 -9.47
CA GLY A 136 -4.85 -17.60 -8.51
C GLY A 136 -3.56 -18.26 -9.01
N PHE A 137 -3.66 -19.41 -9.69
CA PHE A 137 -2.49 -20.02 -10.29
C PHE A 137 -1.94 -19.23 -11.48
N ARG A 138 -2.80 -18.63 -12.30
CA ARG A 138 -2.33 -17.70 -13.35
C ARG A 138 -1.61 -16.48 -12.77
N GLN A 139 -2.11 -15.93 -11.65
CA GLN A 139 -1.42 -14.86 -10.94
C GLN A 139 -0.03 -15.29 -10.45
N ARG A 140 0.09 -16.52 -9.92
CA ARG A 140 1.40 -17.08 -9.54
C ARG A 140 2.34 -17.31 -10.72
N VAL A 141 1.82 -17.65 -11.92
CA VAL A 141 2.62 -17.69 -13.15
C VAL A 141 3.14 -16.30 -13.51
N GLY A 142 2.30 -15.27 -13.40
CA GLY A 142 2.71 -13.88 -13.58
C GLY A 142 3.77 -13.43 -12.58
N LEU A 143 3.63 -13.83 -11.31
CA LEU A 143 4.67 -13.58 -10.30
C LEU A 143 5.96 -14.37 -10.60
N ALA A 144 5.87 -15.63 -11.04
CA ALA A 144 7.02 -16.43 -11.39
C ALA A 144 7.85 -15.78 -12.50
N GLN A 145 7.20 -15.28 -13.56
CA GLN A 145 7.90 -14.54 -14.63
C GLN A 145 8.51 -13.23 -14.12
N ALA A 146 7.83 -12.51 -13.21
CA ALA A 146 8.34 -11.27 -12.67
C ALA A 146 9.62 -11.45 -11.84
N ILE A 147 9.77 -12.59 -11.14
CA ILE A 147 10.94 -12.89 -10.30
C ILE A 147 12.00 -13.73 -11.01
N LEU A 148 11.74 -14.19 -12.23
CA LEU A 148 12.55 -15.19 -12.94
C LEU A 148 14.02 -14.79 -13.03
N HIS A 149 14.32 -13.54 -13.34
CA HIS A 149 15.67 -12.97 -13.50
C HIS A 149 16.25 -12.39 -12.21
N LYS A 150 15.63 -12.68 -11.04
CA LYS A 150 16.07 -12.24 -9.69
C LYS A 150 16.22 -10.72 -9.56
N PRO A 151 15.17 -9.97 -9.89
CA PRO A 151 15.23 -8.51 -9.90
C PRO A 151 15.48 -7.93 -8.50
N ARG A 152 16.12 -6.77 -8.44
CA ARG A 152 16.28 -5.99 -7.21
C ARG A 152 15.04 -5.18 -6.85
N LEU A 153 14.18 -4.91 -7.83
CA LEU A 153 12.93 -4.16 -7.67
C LEU A 153 11.77 -4.98 -8.23
N LEU A 154 10.73 -5.19 -7.42
CA LEU A 154 9.46 -5.77 -7.83
C LEU A 154 8.40 -4.69 -7.86
N ILE A 155 7.75 -4.52 -9.01
CA ILE A 155 6.60 -3.65 -9.19
C ILE A 155 5.38 -4.54 -9.46
N LEU A 156 4.39 -4.47 -8.57
CA LEU A 156 3.21 -5.33 -8.59
C LEU A 156 1.95 -4.45 -8.68
N ASP A 157 1.26 -4.51 -9.82
CA ASP A 157 0.03 -3.73 -10.04
C ASP A 157 -1.18 -4.58 -9.67
N GLU A 158 -1.88 -4.22 -8.58
CA GLU A 158 -3.06 -4.90 -8.04
C GLU A 158 -2.88 -6.43 -7.90
N PRO A 159 -1.84 -6.93 -7.19
CA PRO A 159 -1.43 -8.34 -7.26
C PRO A 159 -2.45 -9.35 -6.72
N THR A 160 -3.46 -8.91 -5.99
CA THR A 160 -4.46 -9.76 -5.33
C THR A 160 -5.88 -9.59 -5.89
N ILE A 161 -6.04 -8.71 -6.88
CA ILE A 161 -7.37 -8.38 -7.41
C ILE A 161 -8.14 -9.60 -7.91
N GLY A 162 -9.36 -9.79 -7.39
CA GLY A 162 -10.27 -10.87 -7.79
C GLY A 162 -9.79 -12.28 -7.41
N LEU A 163 -8.94 -12.40 -6.39
CA LEU A 163 -8.60 -13.63 -5.71
C LEU A 163 -9.53 -13.85 -4.51
N ASP A 164 -9.75 -15.11 -4.14
CA ASP A 164 -10.45 -15.44 -2.89
C ASP A 164 -9.54 -15.17 -1.66
N PRO A 165 -10.11 -15.09 -0.45
CA PRO A 165 -9.34 -14.75 0.76
C PRO A 165 -8.15 -15.68 1.04
N THR A 166 -8.27 -16.97 0.71
CA THR A 166 -7.19 -17.94 0.90
C THR A 166 -6.03 -17.66 -0.06
N GLN A 167 -6.35 -17.40 -1.32
CA GLN A 167 -5.36 -17.06 -2.35
C GLN A 167 -4.69 -15.72 -2.04
N VAL A 168 -5.44 -14.71 -1.56
CA VAL A 168 -4.89 -13.43 -1.10
C VAL A 168 -3.84 -13.66 -0.01
N ALA A 169 -4.17 -14.47 1.01
CA ALA A 169 -3.23 -14.77 2.09
C ALA A 169 -1.95 -15.47 1.59
N GLU A 170 -2.07 -16.33 0.58
CA GLU A 170 -0.93 -17.02 -0.03
C GLU A 170 -0.05 -16.06 -0.84
N VAL A 171 -0.65 -15.17 -1.65
CA VAL A 171 0.08 -14.15 -2.41
C VAL A 171 0.78 -13.17 -1.46
N ARG A 172 0.12 -12.72 -0.39
CA ARG A 172 0.73 -11.87 0.65
C ARG A 172 1.96 -12.55 1.27
N ARG A 173 1.88 -13.82 1.64
CA ARG A 173 3.02 -14.59 2.15
C ARG A 173 4.16 -14.70 1.13
N LEU A 174 3.83 -14.86 -0.14
CA LEU A 174 4.81 -14.88 -1.22
C LEU A 174 5.51 -13.52 -1.35
N ILE A 175 4.77 -12.41 -1.43
CA ILE A 175 5.33 -11.05 -1.52
C ILE A 175 6.28 -10.78 -0.35
N ARG A 176 5.89 -11.11 0.90
CA ARG A 176 6.77 -10.97 2.07
C ARG A 176 8.05 -11.81 2.00
N ARG A 177 8.02 -12.98 1.36
CA ARG A 177 9.24 -13.76 1.14
C ARG A 177 10.16 -13.12 0.10
N LEU A 178 9.57 -12.57 -0.97
CA LEU A 178 10.31 -11.91 -2.04
C LEU A 178 10.95 -10.61 -1.58
N SER A 179 10.30 -9.86 -0.69
CA SER A 179 10.83 -8.59 -0.17
C SER A 179 12.12 -8.72 0.65
N ARG A 180 12.46 -9.94 1.09
CA ARG A 180 13.74 -10.18 1.76
C ARG A 180 14.95 -10.00 0.84
N ARG A 181 14.74 -10.01 -0.48
CA ARG A 181 15.80 -9.91 -1.50
C ARG A 181 15.58 -8.78 -2.49
N SER A 182 14.36 -8.24 -2.54
CA SER A 182 13.97 -7.21 -3.50
C SER A 182 13.20 -6.10 -2.78
N THR A 183 13.39 -4.86 -3.21
CA THR A 183 12.46 -3.76 -2.90
C THR A 183 11.14 -4.03 -3.57
N VAL A 184 10.02 -3.74 -2.93
CA VAL A 184 8.69 -3.99 -3.48
C VAL A 184 7.88 -2.71 -3.51
N LEU A 185 7.38 -2.36 -4.69
CA LEU A 185 6.33 -1.36 -4.87
C LEU A 185 5.07 -2.10 -5.31
N LEU A 186 4.01 -2.05 -4.51
CA LEU A 186 2.72 -2.60 -4.92
C LEU A 186 1.66 -1.52 -5.00
N SER A 187 0.88 -1.53 -6.08
CA SER A 187 -0.33 -0.71 -6.16
C SER A 187 -1.51 -1.48 -5.62
N THR A 188 -2.40 -0.78 -4.94
CA THR A 188 -3.70 -1.32 -4.55
C THR A 188 -4.69 -0.20 -4.22
N HIS A 189 -5.98 -0.52 -4.25
CA HIS A 189 -7.04 0.32 -3.72
C HIS A 189 -7.61 -0.26 -2.41
N ILE A 190 -7.03 -1.37 -1.92
CA ILE A 190 -7.50 -2.11 -0.74
C ILE A 190 -6.60 -1.79 0.46
N LEU A 191 -7.13 -1.03 1.41
CA LEU A 191 -6.43 -0.59 2.62
C LEU A 191 -5.83 -1.74 3.43
N SER A 192 -6.59 -2.82 3.64
CA SER A 192 -6.13 -3.99 4.38
C SER A 192 -4.95 -4.74 3.74
N GLU A 193 -4.65 -4.50 2.48
CA GLU A 193 -3.46 -5.03 1.83
C GLU A 193 -2.23 -4.22 2.20
N VAL A 194 -2.37 -2.90 2.19
CA VAL A 194 -1.31 -1.98 2.61
C VAL A 194 -0.94 -2.26 4.06
N GLU A 195 -1.92 -2.31 4.97
CA GLU A 195 -1.70 -2.61 6.40
C GLU A 195 -1.05 -3.99 6.63
N ALA A 196 -1.41 -4.99 5.79
CA ALA A 196 -0.89 -6.33 5.94
C ALA A 196 0.52 -6.52 5.36
N LEU A 197 0.95 -5.74 4.38
CA LEU A 197 2.17 -6.00 3.61
C LEU A 197 3.22 -4.91 3.72
N CYS A 198 2.80 -3.63 3.78
CA CYS A 198 3.69 -2.50 3.58
C CYS A 198 4.23 -1.97 4.91
N ASP A 199 5.39 -1.37 4.84
CA ASP A 199 5.96 -0.60 5.94
C ASP A 199 5.61 0.90 5.76
N ARG A 200 5.46 1.34 4.49
CA ARG A 200 5.23 2.71 4.08
C ARG A 200 4.15 2.78 3.00
N VAL A 201 3.39 3.85 2.99
CA VAL A 201 2.34 4.11 2.01
C VAL A 201 2.51 5.45 1.32
N LEU A 202 2.33 5.42 0.00
CA LEU A 202 2.19 6.57 -0.87
C LEU A 202 0.71 6.68 -1.24
N ILE A 203 0.03 7.75 -0.82
CA ILE A 203 -1.40 7.95 -1.13
C ILE A 203 -1.54 8.89 -2.31
N LEU A 204 -2.06 8.36 -3.41
CA LEU A 204 -2.30 9.09 -4.64
C LEU A 204 -3.80 9.32 -4.84
N ILE A 205 -4.22 10.59 -4.98
CA ILE A 205 -5.62 10.96 -5.20
C ILE A 205 -5.68 12.06 -6.28
N ASN A 206 -6.53 11.86 -7.29
CA ASN A 206 -6.71 12.80 -8.41
C ASN A 206 -5.39 13.22 -9.09
N GLY A 207 -4.48 12.26 -9.25
CA GLY A 207 -3.17 12.49 -9.88
C GLY A 207 -2.15 13.23 -9.00
N ARG A 208 -2.43 13.45 -7.72
CA ARG A 208 -1.53 14.14 -6.78
C ARG A 208 -1.12 13.25 -5.63
N MET A 209 0.13 13.37 -5.21
CA MET A 209 0.59 12.75 -3.97
C MET A 209 -0.03 13.52 -2.79
N ARG A 210 -0.80 12.82 -1.94
CA ARG A 210 -1.46 13.38 -0.78
C ARG A 210 -0.78 13.04 0.53
N ALA A 211 -0.16 11.86 0.58
CA ALA A 211 0.64 11.46 1.72
C ALA A 211 1.77 10.52 1.28
N ASP A 212 2.86 10.61 2.00
CA ASP A 212 4.03 9.73 1.93
C ASP A 212 4.49 9.53 3.38
N ALA A 213 4.17 8.39 3.97
CA ALA A 213 4.41 8.17 5.40
C ALA A 213 4.60 6.70 5.76
N GLN A 214 5.33 6.44 6.83
CA GLN A 214 5.38 5.13 7.47
C GLN A 214 4.01 4.78 8.06
N LEU A 215 3.57 3.54 7.94
CA LEU A 215 2.29 3.11 8.51
C LEU A 215 2.24 3.27 10.03
N SER A 216 3.37 3.09 10.71
CA SER A 216 3.50 3.33 12.14
C SER A 216 3.22 4.79 12.53
N GLU A 217 3.63 5.75 11.68
CA GLU A 217 3.39 7.18 11.90
C GLU A 217 1.93 7.56 11.68
N LEU A 218 1.29 6.95 10.67
CA LEU A 218 -0.13 7.18 10.38
C LEU A 218 -1.04 6.59 11.46
N ALA A 219 -0.65 5.47 12.05
CA ALA A 219 -1.40 4.80 13.12
C ALA A 219 -1.23 5.47 14.49
N SER A 220 -0.17 6.25 14.69
CA SER A 220 0.08 6.94 15.94
C SER A 220 -0.68 8.26 15.99
N THR A 221 -1.62 8.36 16.91
CA THR A 221 -2.18 9.64 17.32
C THR A 221 -1.94 9.84 18.81
N SER A 222 -1.76 11.07 19.21
CA SER A 222 -1.72 11.47 20.61
C SER A 222 -3.12 11.68 21.18
N ASP A 223 -4.16 11.65 20.31
CA ASP A 223 -5.54 11.81 20.71
C ASP A 223 -6.01 10.63 21.57
N ALA A 224 -7.01 10.85 22.39
CA ALA A 224 -7.59 9.82 23.25
C ALA A 224 -9.10 9.70 23.04
N ILE A 225 -9.62 8.49 23.20
CA ILE A 225 -11.06 8.23 23.28
C ILE A 225 -11.42 7.97 24.73
N LEU A 226 -12.33 8.79 25.24
CA LEU A 226 -12.93 8.66 26.56
C LEU A 226 -14.39 8.25 26.41
N VAL A 227 -14.77 7.14 27.04
CA VAL A 227 -16.16 6.68 27.10
C VAL A 227 -16.62 6.65 28.55
N LEU A 228 -17.76 7.25 28.84
CA LEU A 228 -18.38 7.27 30.16
C LEU A 228 -19.63 6.36 30.18
N ASN A 229 -19.97 5.80 31.35
CA ASN A 229 -21.16 4.96 31.49
C ASN A 229 -22.46 5.76 31.43
N GLU A 230 -22.44 7.05 31.77
CA GLU A 230 -23.60 7.94 31.77
C GLU A 230 -23.19 9.39 31.40
N GLU A 231 -24.16 10.20 31.01
CA GLU A 231 -23.94 11.62 30.72
C GLU A 231 -23.45 12.34 31.98
N THR A 232 -22.32 13.00 31.85
CA THR A 232 -21.70 13.76 32.92
C THR A 232 -21.58 15.24 32.49
N ALA A 233 -21.88 16.17 33.37
CA ALA A 233 -21.83 17.59 33.07
C ALA A 233 -20.39 18.10 32.96
N ASP A 234 -20.17 19.10 32.11
CA ASP A 234 -18.91 19.85 31.96
C ASP A 234 -17.65 19.02 31.63
N VAL A 235 -17.81 17.81 31.07
CA VAL A 235 -16.69 16.94 30.70
C VAL A 235 -15.77 17.62 29.71
N ASP A 236 -16.33 18.21 28.65
CA ASP A 236 -15.60 18.93 27.61
C ASP A 236 -14.80 20.12 28.19
N ARG A 237 -15.43 20.91 29.05
CA ARG A 237 -14.79 22.07 29.69
C ARG A 237 -13.65 21.64 30.61
N ARG A 238 -13.81 20.55 31.35
CA ARG A 238 -12.78 20.00 32.25
C ARG A 238 -11.62 19.44 31.47
N LEU A 239 -11.87 18.67 30.41
CA LEU A 239 -10.83 18.15 29.52
C LEU A 239 -10.01 19.27 28.88
N LEU A 240 -10.66 20.34 28.40
CA LEU A 240 -10.00 21.53 27.84
C LEU A 240 -9.15 22.29 28.88
N SER A 241 -9.36 22.09 30.18
CA SER A 241 -8.50 22.66 31.23
C SER A 241 -7.14 21.98 31.37
N LEU A 242 -6.98 20.81 30.76
CA LEU A 242 -5.67 20.12 30.68
C LEU A 242 -4.82 20.84 29.62
N GLY A 243 -3.66 21.35 30.01
CA GLY A 243 -2.76 22.12 29.11
C GLY A 243 -2.24 21.31 27.91
N GLN A 244 -2.45 20.00 27.89
CA GLN A 244 -2.08 19.10 26.80
C GLN A 244 -3.23 18.84 25.79
N VAL A 245 -4.43 19.36 26.04
CA VAL A 245 -5.62 19.18 25.21
C VAL A 245 -5.88 20.43 24.38
N GLU A 246 -5.94 20.26 23.07
CA GLU A 246 -6.27 21.31 22.10
C GLU A 246 -7.77 21.40 21.87
N GLY A 247 -8.49 20.28 21.86
CA GLY A 247 -9.91 20.23 21.57
C GLY A 247 -10.59 18.96 22.11
N VAL A 248 -11.92 19.01 22.19
CA VAL A 248 -12.77 17.89 22.57
C VAL A 248 -13.93 17.82 21.60
N GLU A 249 -14.13 16.67 20.99
CA GLU A 249 -15.20 16.37 20.06
C GLU A 249 -16.13 15.30 20.66
N VAL A 250 -17.44 15.55 20.64
CA VAL A 250 -18.41 14.51 20.99
C VAL A 250 -18.59 13.59 19.79
N VAL A 251 -18.24 12.31 19.96
CA VAL A 251 -18.35 11.33 18.87
C VAL A 251 -19.83 10.93 18.73
N SER A 252 -20.42 11.28 17.57
CA SER A 252 -21.73 10.82 17.14
C SER A 252 -21.57 9.57 16.29
N GLY A 253 -22.59 8.68 16.22
CA GLY A 253 -22.51 7.40 15.49
C GLY A 253 -22.05 7.57 14.03
N ALA A 254 -21.40 6.56 13.48
CA ALA A 254 -20.65 6.53 12.22
C ALA A 254 -21.44 6.93 10.94
N ASP A 255 -22.76 7.13 11.02
CA ASP A 255 -23.64 7.44 9.87
C ASP A 255 -24.01 8.91 9.73
N GLY A 256 -23.42 9.82 10.52
CA GLY A 256 -23.90 11.21 10.53
C GLY A 256 -25.35 11.34 11.04
N SER A 257 -26.01 10.22 11.36
CA SER A 257 -27.27 10.17 12.07
C SER A 257 -27.00 10.57 13.52
N ARG A 258 -27.87 11.43 14.08
CA ARG A 258 -27.87 11.78 15.51
C ARG A 258 -28.28 10.59 16.40
N GLU A 259 -28.08 9.34 15.96
CA GLU A 259 -28.18 8.19 16.85
C GLU A 259 -27.00 8.25 17.81
N ARG A 260 -27.34 8.62 19.06
CA ARG A 260 -26.40 8.61 20.18
C ARG A 260 -25.79 7.22 20.29
N LEU A 261 -24.46 7.17 20.34
CA LEU A 261 -23.79 5.96 20.83
C LEU A 261 -24.44 5.56 22.15
N ALA A 262 -24.48 4.26 22.44
CA ALA A 262 -25.09 3.74 23.66
C ALA A 262 -24.48 4.37 24.94
N PHE A 263 -23.30 4.98 24.82
CA PHE A 263 -22.55 5.63 25.90
C PHE A 263 -21.92 6.93 25.41
N PRO A 264 -21.89 8.00 26.27
CA PRO A 264 -21.21 9.25 25.95
C PRO A 264 -19.75 9.00 25.61
N THR A 265 -19.34 9.38 24.39
CA THR A 265 -18.00 9.16 23.87
C THR A 265 -17.40 10.50 23.44
N TYR A 266 -16.20 10.76 23.91
CA TYR A 266 -15.46 11.97 23.65
C TYR A 266 -14.15 11.62 22.97
N ARG A 267 -13.82 12.32 21.89
CA ARG A 267 -12.50 12.32 21.28
C ARG A 267 -11.77 13.54 21.79
N VAL A 268 -10.64 13.32 22.44
CA VAL A 268 -9.82 14.36 23.05
C VAL A 268 -8.60 14.58 22.19
N LEU A 269 -8.48 15.75 21.60
CA LEU A 269 -7.42 16.11 20.67
C LEU A 269 -6.21 16.63 21.44
N ALA A 270 -5.02 16.10 21.14
CA ALA A 270 -3.78 16.48 21.80
C ALA A 270 -3.17 17.73 21.15
N ALA A 271 -2.71 18.67 21.97
CA ALA A 271 -1.95 19.84 21.51
C ALA A 271 -0.56 19.48 20.95
N ASP A 272 0.02 18.37 21.42
CA ASP A 272 1.30 17.83 20.95
C ASP A 272 1.12 16.41 20.42
N ARG A 273 1.60 16.15 19.21
CA ARG A 273 1.54 14.83 18.55
C ARG A 273 2.34 13.73 19.23
N GLN A 274 3.15 14.05 20.22
CA GLN A 274 3.94 13.08 21.00
C GLN A 274 3.42 12.88 22.44
N ALA A 275 2.37 13.60 22.85
CA ALA A 275 1.82 13.49 24.18
C ALA A 275 0.94 12.24 24.34
N ASP A 276 1.09 11.50 25.44
CA ASP A 276 0.10 10.50 25.87
C ASP A 276 -0.91 11.17 26.81
N LEU A 277 -2.11 11.40 26.31
CA LEU A 277 -3.19 12.05 27.07
C LEU A 277 -3.84 11.10 28.09
N CYS A 278 -3.74 9.77 27.90
CA CYS A 278 -4.48 8.82 28.72
C CYS A 278 -4.18 8.94 30.21
N PRO A 279 -2.93 9.09 30.69
CA PRO A 279 -2.66 9.27 32.13
C PRO A 279 -3.32 10.51 32.70
N ALA A 280 -3.20 11.66 32.01
CA ALA A 280 -3.76 12.93 32.48
C ALA A 280 -5.30 12.90 32.51
N ILE A 281 -5.93 12.31 31.47
CA ILE A 281 -7.39 12.12 31.43
C ILE A 281 -7.86 11.16 32.52
N TYR A 282 -7.12 10.08 32.79
CA TYR A 282 -7.44 9.13 33.86
C TYR A 282 -7.42 9.80 35.24
N ASP A 283 -6.37 10.57 35.53
CA ASP A 283 -6.24 11.28 36.80
C ASP A 283 -7.36 12.32 36.98
N LEU A 284 -7.72 13.04 35.91
CA LEU A 284 -8.85 13.97 35.91
C LEU A 284 -10.18 13.24 36.17
N ALA A 285 -10.44 12.16 35.43
CA ALA A 285 -11.67 11.37 35.57
C ALA A 285 -11.83 10.82 36.98
N ARG A 286 -10.72 10.36 37.58
CA ARG A 286 -10.71 9.86 38.96
C ARG A 286 -10.99 10.96 39.98
N ASN A 287 -10.39 12.14 39.80
CA ASN A 287 -10.57 13.26 40.72
C ASN A 287 -11.98 13.86 40.65
N GLU A 288 -12.59 13.89 39.47
CA GLU A 288 -13.94 14.37 39.26
C GLU A 288 -15.02 13.28 39.52
N GLY A 289 -14.59 12.05 39.83
CA GLY A 289 -15.50 10.92 40.08
C GLY A 289 -16.31 10.49 38.87
N TRP A 290 -15.76 10.66 37.65
CA TRP A 290 -16.48 10.29 36.44
C TRP A 290 -16.69 8.77 36.32
N PRO A 291 -17.84 8.33 35.85
CA PRO A 291 -18.14 6.89 35.66
C PRO A 291 -17.42 6.34 34.42
N LEU A 292 -16.09 6.26 34.49
CA LEU A 292 -15.24 5.83 33.39
C LEU A 292 -15.57 4.41 32.94
N ARG A 293 -15.84 4.23 31.66
CA ARG A 293 -16.06 2.94 31.01
C ARG A 293 -14.84 2.48 30.20
N GLU A 294 -14.30 3.37 29.38
CA GLU A 294 -13.16 3.08 28.52
C GLU A 294 -12.31 4.34 28.37
N LEU A 295 -11.01 4.15 28.39
CA LEU A 295 -10.02 5.18 28.04
C LEU A 295 -8.91 4.51 27.25
N ARG A 296 -8.69 4.97 26.04
CA ARG A 296 -7.64 4.47 25.16
C ARG A 296 -7.10 5.57 24.28
N GLN A 297 -5.89 5.39 23.76
CA GLN A 297 -5.43 6.23 22.67
C GLN A 297 -6.34 6.03 21.45
N ASP A 298 -6.62 7.11 20.74
CA ASP A 298 -7.32 7.04 19.46
C ASP A 298 -6.35 6.50 18.41
N ALA A 299 -6.53 5.25 18.01
CA ALA A 299 -5.77 4.68 16.92
C ALA A 299 -6.39 5.15 15.61
N ARG A 300 -5.76 6.12 14.93
CA ARG A 300 -6.14 6.41 13.55
C ARG A 300 -5.94 5.16 12.71
N THR A 301 -6.95 4.75 12.00
CA THR A 301 -6.85 3.71 10.99
C THR A 301 -6.37 4.34 9.68
N LEU A 302 -5.66 3.57 8.85
CA LEU A 302 -5.32 4.02 7.51
C LEU A 302 -6.57 4.45 6.73
N GLU A 303 -7.72 3.82 7.03
CA GLU A 303 -9.02 4.14 6.45
C GLU A 303 -9.49 5.55 6.82
N SER A 304 -9.36 5.95 8.10
CA SER A 304 -9.74 7.31 8.53
C SER A 304 -8.88 8.37 7.87
N VAL A 305 -7.57 8.15 7.80
CA VAL A 305 -6.62 9.06 7.12
C VAL A 305 -6.93 9.15 5.63
N PHE A 306 -7.18 8.01 4.98
CA PHE A 306 -7.51 7.98 3.56
C PHE A 306 -8.81 8.76 3.25
N ASN A 307 -9.86 8.57 4.06
CA ASN A 307 -11.13 9.26 3.90
C ASN A 307 -10.99 10.77 4.12
N GLU A 308 -10.21 11.22 5.12
CA GLU A 308 -9.91 12.62 5.35
C GLU A 308 -9.23 13.26 4.13
N LEU A 309 -8.18 12.61 3.60
CA LEU A 309 -7.45 13.09 2.42
C LEU A 309 -8.31 13.09 1.14
N ALA A 310 -9.25 12.15 1.03
CA ALA A 310 -10.16 12.06 -0.12
C ALA A 310 -11.26 13.14 -0.11
N THR A 311 -11.71 13.59 1.07
CA THR A 311 -12.74 14.63 1.20
C THR A 311 -12.20 16.05 1.10
N THR A 312 -10.92 16.26 1.37
CA THR A 312 -10.24 17.56 1.31
C THR A 312 -9.78 17.94 -0.12
N SER A 313 -10.21 17.19 -1.13
CA SER A 313 -9.73 17.27 -2.53
C SER A 313 -10.64 18.08 -3.44
#